data_f0533850d80f1040cd53fdb1b6b058b5
#
_entry.id   f0533850d80f1040cd53fdb1b6b058b5
#
_cell.length_a   1.000
_cell.length_b   1.000
_cell.length_c   1.000
_cell.angle_alpha   90.00
_cell.angle_beta   90.00
_cell.angle_gamma   90.00
#
_symmetry.space_group_name_H-M   'P 1'
#
loop_
_entity.id
_entity.type
_entity.pdbx_description
1 polymer ?
#
loop_
_entity_poly.entity_id
_entity_poly.type
_entity_poly.pdbx_seq_one_letter_code
_entity_poly.pdbx_strand_id
1 'polypeptide(L)'
;MRVLVTGADGFVGRWLVRRLLADGREVYGAVRPGQSPAPPAPAADLTPEERDAVRWLPLELADAESVRTCVDLPYDAVAHLAAVSSGSDATRDPGYAWNVNAAGTARIVHVLGQAKQTGRADPVVLVISTGEVYGVCGEARPRRETDPIAPSSPYAASKAGEELAALEAWRRTGLRVVVARAFAHTGPGQDTRFVVPAFAERLRVAKRVGAPVVKVGNLEPVREFLHVRDVVDAYARLLVQGQPGETYNVATGEGISLEDLFYRLADLTGVRPITEADPDLVRGGDIPHLVGDATKLRAATGWAPRYTLDDTLRDVLDAQAD
;
A
#
# COMPACT_ATOMS: atom_id res chain seq x y z
N MET A 1 -16.44 16.71 2.63
CA MET A 1 -16.41 15.37 1.99
C MET A 1 -16.18 14.35 3.08
N ARG A 2 -17.09 13.37 3.22
CA ARG A 2 -17.00 12.25 4.16
C ARG A 2 -16.27 11.10 3.49
N VAL A 3 -15.15 10.69 4.07
CA VAL A 3 -14.29 9.66 3.49
C VAL A 3 -14.18 8.47 4.44
N LEU A 4 -14.55 7.28 3.98
CA LEU A 4 -14.24 6.04 4.67
C LEU A 4 -12.85 5.57 4.24
N VAL A 5 -11.98 5.28 5.20
CA VAL A 5 -10.67 4.65 4.98
C VAL A 5 -10.70 3.27 5.64
N THR A 6 -10.68 2.19 4.86
CA THR A 6 -10.55 0.84 5.42
C THR A 6 -9.08 0.51 5.64
N GLY A 7 -8.75 -0.22 6.71
CA GLY A 7 -7.35 -0.42 7.11
C GLY A 7 -6.69 0.87 7.61
N ALA A 8 -7.48 1.74 8.24
CA ALA A 8 -7.07 3.06 8.68
C ALA A 8 -5.97 3.04 9.76
N ASP A 9 -5.84 1.95 10.50
CA ASP A 9 -4.79 1.69 11.50
C ASP A 9 -3.51 1.08 10.92
N GLY A 10 -3.54 0.67 9.64
CA GLY A 10 -2.37 0.17 8.92
C GLY A 10 -1.34 1.25 8.61
N PHE A 11 -0.15 0.86 8.15
CA PHE A 11 0.95 1.77 7.82
C PHE A 11 0.50 2.92 6.90
N VAL A 12 0.02 2.60 5.69
CA VAL A 12 -0.44 3.61 4.73
C VAL A 12 -1.74 4.27 5.17
N GLY A 13 -2.63 3.52 5.86
CA GLY A 13 -3.91 4.00 6.35
C GLY A 13 -3.76 5.20 7.28
N ARG A 14 -2.85 5.15 8.25
CA ARG A 14 -2.58 6.26 9.19
C ARG A 14 -2.07 7.52 8.47
N TRP A 15 -1.17 7.36 7.50
CA TRP A 15 -0.69 8.47 6.69
C TRP A 15 -1.81 9.08 5.82
N LEU A 16 -2.70 8.25 5.26
CA LEU A 16 -3.84 8.75 4.48
C LEU A 16 -4.86 9.47 5.37
N VAL A 17 -5.17 8.92 6.55
CA VAL A 17 -6.04 9.58 7.54
C VAL A 17 -5.50 10.98 7.87
N ARG A 18 -4.21 11.09 8.26
CA ARG A 18 -3.55 12.37 8.54
C ARG A 18 -3.66 13.34 7.36
N ARG A 19 -3.40 12.86 6.14
CA ARG A 19 -3.49 13.67 4.93
C ARG A 19 -4.93 14.18 4.68
N LEU A 20 -5.93 13.33 4.86
CA LEU A 20 -7.33 13.71 4.66
C LEU A 20 -7.82 14.69 5.73
N LEU A 21 -7.42 14.51 6.99
CA LEU A 21 -7.70 15.47 8.06
C LEU A 21 -7.09 16.85 7.77
N ALA A 22 -5.82 16.88 7.31
CA ALA A 22 -5.15 18.12 6.91
C ALA A 22 -5.86 18.82 5.73
N ASP A 23 -6.53 18.07 4.86
CA ASP A 23 -7.38 18.60 3.78
C ASP A 23 -8.78 19.01 4.27
N GLY A 24 -9.07 18.98 5.58
CA GLY A 24 -10.37 19.32 6.16
C GLY A 24 -11.48 18.34 5.83
N ARG A 25 -11.16 17.05 5.60
CA ARG A 25 -12.14 16.00 5.34
C ARG A 25 -12.69 15.44 6.64
N GLU A 26 -13.95 15.03 6.63
CA GLU A 26 -14.54 14.21 7.69
C GLU A 26 -14.16 12.76 7.45
N VAL A 27 -13.35 12.17 8.37
CA VAL A 27 -12.75 10.85 8.17
C VAL A 27 -13.41 9.80 9.05
N TYR A 28 -13.78 8.68 8.43
CA TYR A 28 -14.23 7.46 9.05
C TYR A 28 -13.13 6.40 8.87
N GLY A 29 -12.58 5.90 9.98
CA GLY A 29 -11.52 4.91 9.98
C GLY A 29 -12.07 3.52 10.29
N ALA A 30 -12.07 2.62 9.31
CA ALA A 30 -12.52 1.24 9.54
C ALA A 30 -11.33 0.33 9.84
N VAL A 31 -11.41 -0.39 10.97
CA VAL A 31 -10.36 -1.25 11.51
C VAL A 31 -10.91 -2.62 11.90
N ARG A 32 -10.05 -3.64 11.93
CA ARG A 32 -10.47 -4.99 12.31
C ARG A 32 -10.91 -5.02 13.78
N PRO A 33 -12.05 -5.67 14.11
CA PRO A 33 -12.50 -5.84 15.48
C PRO A 33 -11.46 -6.57 16.34
N GLY A 34 -11.26 -6.10 17.60
CA GLY A 34 -10.36 -6.75 18.56
C GLY A 34 -8.86 -6.51 18.33
N GLN A 35 -8.48 -5.80 17.30
CA GLN A 35 -7.14 -5.23 17.21
C GLN A 35 -7.17 -3.84 17.84
N SER A 36 -6.41 -3.65 18.90
CA SER A 36 -6.00 -2.30 19.31
C SER A 36 -5.30 -1.68 18.10
N PRO A 37 -5.47 -0.38 17.82
CA PRO A 37 -4.61 0.27 16.83
C PRO A 37 -3.19 -0.15 17.16
N ALA A 38 -2.46 -0.71 16.15
CA ALA A 38 -1.14 -1.30 16.36
C ALA A 38 -0.26 -0.40 17.21
N PRO A 39 0.63 -0.98 18.09
CA PRO A 39 1.51 -0.16 18.91
C PRO A 39 2.27 0.78 17.98
N PRO A 40 2.36 2.04 18.32
CA PRO A 40 2.81 3.10 17.45
C PRO A 40 4.29 3.00 17.14
N ALA A 41 4.66 3.16 15.90
CA ALA A 41 5.92 3.79 15.60
C ALA A 41 5.73 5.30 15.85
N PRO A 42 6.55 5.95 16.68
CA PRO A 42 6.30 7.32 17.15
C PRO A 42 6.07 8.35 16.02
N ALA A 43 6.78 8.22 14.90
CA ALA A 43 6.70 9.17 13.78
C ALA A 43 5.51 8.95 12.83
N ALA A 44 4.84 7.79 12.89
CA ALA A 44 3.73 7.45 11.99
C ALA A 44 2.37 7.43 12.69
N ASP A 45 2.35 7.60 14.01
CA ASP A 45 1.11 7.57 14.77
C ASP A 45 0.30 8.85 14.58
N LEU A 46 -1.02 8.66 14.58
CA LEU A 46 -1.94 9.77 14.72
C LEU A 46 -1.76 10.40 16.11
N THR A 47 -1.68 11.72 16.18
CA THR A 47 -1.73 12.40 17.46
C THR A 47 -3.06 12.12 18.16
N PRO A 48 -3.17 12.34 19.49
CA PRO A 48 -4.46 12.21 20.18
C PRO A 48 -5.57 13.01 19.49
N GLU A 49 -5.29 14.26 19.06
CA GLU A 49 -6.24 15.14 18.38
C GLU A 49 -6.65 14.59 17.01
N GLU A 50 -5.68 14.07 16.22
CA GLU A 50 -5.97 13.42 14.94
C GLU A 50 -6.82 12.17 15.13
N ARG A 51 -6.54 11.37 16.19
CA ARG A 51 -7.28 10.16 16.52
C ARG A 51 -8.71 10.46 16.95
N ASP A 52 -8.90 11.51 17.75
CA ASP A 52 -10.22 11.96 18.22
C ASP A 52 -11.05 12.58 17.10
N ALA A 53 -10.40 13.13 16.05
CA ALA A 53 -11.06 13.67 14.87
C ALA A 53 -11.59 12.58 13.92
N VAL A 54 -11.22 11.30 14.11
CA VAL A 54 -11.66 10.17 13.28
C VAL A 54 -12.82 9.45 13.93
N ARG A 55 -13.86 9.12 13.15
CA ARG A 55 -14.93 8.20 13.58
C ARG A 55 -14.52 6.76 13.27
N TRP A 56 -14.15 6.02 14.32
CA TRP A 56 -13.70 4.64 14.18
C TRP A 56 -14.84 3.65 14.07
N LEU A 57 -14.76 2.73 13.10
CA LEU A 57 -15.77 1.71 12.81
C LEU A 57 -15.12 0.31 12.78
N PRO A 58 -15.79 -0.73 13.31
CA PRO A 58 -15.32 -2.10 13.13
C PRO A 58 -15.59 -2.59 11.71
N LEU A 59 -14.62 -3.30 11.11
CA LEU A 59 -14.74 -3.91 9.78
C LEU A 59 -13.97 -5.22 9.69
N GLU A 60 -14.72 -6.33 9.52
CA GLU A 60 -14.16 -7.63 9.15
C GLU A 60 -14.57 -7.95 7.70
N LEU A 61 -13.57 -7.95 6.78
CA LEU A 61 -13.82 -8.15 5.35
C LEU A 61 -14.33 -9.55 4.98
N ALA A 62 -14.01 -10.54 5.81
CA ALA A 62 -14.50 -11.91 5.63
C ALA A 62 -15.98 -12.07 6.05
N ASP A 63 -16.56 -11.10 6.75
CA ASP A 63 -17.94 -11.11 7.24
C ASP A 63 -18.81 -10.12 6.44
N ALA A 64 -19.82 -10.65 5.74
CA ALA A 64 -20.70 -9.84 4.90
C ALA A 64 -21.56 -8.86 5.71
N GLU A 65 -21.97 -9.21 6.93
CA GLU A 65 -22.78 -8.33 7.78
C GLU A 65 -21.92 -7.18 8.35
N SER A 66 -20.69 -7.48 8.77
CA SER A 66 -19.72 -6.47 9.19
C SER A 66 -19.46 -5.47 8.06
N VAL A 67 -19.23 -5.96 6.83
CA VAL A 67 -19.05 -5.10 5.65
C VAL A 67 -20.28 -4.24 5.42
N ARG A 68 -21.50 -4.85 5.40
CA ARG A 68 -22.74 -4.10 5.17
C ARG A 68 -22.92 -2.99 6.21
N THR A 69 -22.74 -3.29 7.49
CA THR A 69 -22.90 -2.32 8.58
C THR A 69 -21.91 -1.16 8.48
N CYS A 70 -20.66 -1.43 8.10
CA CYS A 70 -19.62 -0.42 8.00
C CYS A 70 -19.78 0.47 6.76
N VAL A 71 -20.12 -0.11 5.58
CA VAL A 71 -20.06 0.64 4.32
C VAL A 71 -21.41 1.18 3.83
N ASP A 72 -22.55 0.73 4.40
CA ASP A 72 -23.88 1.23 4.01
C ASP A 72 -24.24 2.57 4.69
N LEU A 73 -23.30 3.51 4.66
CA LEU A 73 -23.44 4.87 5.14
C LEU A 73 -23.23 5.85 3.97
N PRO A 74 -23.75 7.09 4.06
CA PRO A 74 -23.69 8.04 2.96
C PRO A 74 -22.31 8.71 2.84
N TYR A 75 -21.29 7.93 2.49
CA TYR A 75 -19.95 8.45 2.19
C TYR A 75 -19.92 9.15 0.84
N ASP A 76 -19.06 10.17 0.71
CA ASP A 76 -18.74 10.81 -0.57
C ASP A 76 -17.62 10.06 -1.29
N ALA A 77 -16.73 9.40 -0.51
CA ALA A 77 -15.66 8.54 -1.03
C ALA A 77 -15.29 7.42 -0.07
N VAL A 78 -14.74 6.34 -0.64
CA VAL A 78 -14.17 5.19 0.09
C VAL A 78 -12.77 4.93 -0.42
N ALA A 79 -11.77 5.00 0.45
CA ALA A 79 -10.41 4.54 0.20
C ALA A 79 -10.24 3.13 0.79
N HIS A 80 -10.18 2.12 -0.07
CA HIS A 80 -10.12 0.72 0.34
C HIS A 80 -8.67 0.23 0.39
N LEU A 81 -8.07 0.27 1.61
CA LEU A 81 -6.69 -0.16 1.88
C LEU A 81 -6.62 -1.48 2.68
N ALA A 82 -7.70 -1.86 3.36
CA ALA A 82 -7.73 -3.08 4.16
C ALA A 82 -7.49 -4.31 3.29
N ALA A 83 -6.43 -5.05 3.58
CA ALA A 83 -6.01 -6.23 2.82
C ALA A 83 -5.06 -7.12 3.65
N VAL A 84 -4.90 -8.37 3.25
CA VAL A 84 -3.68 -9.13 3.53
C VAL A 84 -2.59 -8.56 2.63
N SER A 85 -1.71 -7.71 3.18
CA SER A 85 -0.72 -6.92 2.42
C SER A 85 0.68 -7.53 2.40
N SER A 86 0.94 -8.56 3.21
CA SER A 86 2.23 -9.27 3.27
C SER A 86 2.23 -10.46 2.32
N GLY A 87 3.21 -10.51 1.40
CA GLY A 87 3.40 -11.65 0.51
C GLY A 87 3.64 -12.97 1.27
N SER A 88 4.35 -12.91 2.42
CA SER A 88 4.59 -14.09 3.27
C SER A 88 3.30 -14.60 3.93
N ASP A 89 2.44 -13.69 4.41
CA ASP A 89 1.15 -14.07 4.99
C ASP A 89 0.22 -14.66 3.93
N ALA A 90 0.18 -14.08 2.74
CA ALA A 90 -0.60 -14.61 1.64
C ALA A 90 -0.09 -15.96 1.13
N THR A 91 1.23 -16.20 1.18
CA THR A 91 1.81 -17.50 0.83
C THR A 91 1.48 -18.57 1.88
N ARG A 92 1.47 -18.19 3.17
CA ARG A 92 1.11 -19.10 4.26
C ARG A 92 -0.35 -19.54 4.20
N ASP A 93 -1.26 -18.64 3.85
CA ASP A 93 -2.68 -18.92 3.68
C ASP A 93 -3.27 -18.20 2.45
N PRO A 94 -3.10 -18.78 1.24
CA PRO A 94 -3.64 -18.20 0.01
C PRO A 94 -5.16 -18.07 0.01
N GLY A 95 -5.87 -19.04 0.60
CA GLY A 95 -7.33 -19.03 0.67
C GLY A 95 -7.85 -17.84 1.50
N TYR A 96 -7.22 -17.58 2.62
CA TYR A 96 -7.54 -16.41 3.44
C TYR A 96 -7.22 -15.10 2.71
N ALA A 97 -6.07 -15.02 2.03
CA ALA A 97 -5.73 -13.83 1.23
C ALA A 97 -6.79 -13.53 0.15
N TRP A 98 -7.27 -14.55 -0.57
CA TRP A 98 -8.37 -14.41 -1.53
C TRP A 98 -9.70 -13.99 -0.88
N ASN A 99 -10.04 -14.59 0.27
CA ASN A 99 -11.28 -14.24 0.97
C ASN A 99 -11.28 -12.80 1.48
N VAL A 100 -10.15 -12.30 1.96
CA VAL A 100 -10.01 -10.92 2.44
C VAL A 100 -9.90 -9.96 1.24
N ASN A 101 -8.94 -10.16 0.33
CA ASN A 101 -8.64 -9.18 -0.70
C ASN A 101 -9.71 -9.17 -1.82
N ALA A 102 -9.93 -10.29 -2.48
CA ALA A 102 -10.87 -10.35 -3.61
C ALA A 102 -12.33 -10.41 -3.16
N ALA A 103 -12.70 -11.37 -2.30
CA ALA A 103 -14.09 -11.51 -1.88
C ALA A 103 -14.54 -10.39 -0.93
N GLY A 104 -13.64 -9.88 -0.06
CA GLY A 104 -13.90 -8.71 0.77
C GLY A 104 -14.22 -7.47 -0.06
N THR A 105 -13.40 -7.19 -1.08
CA THR A 105 -13.66 -6.10 -2.02
C THR A 105 -14.98 -6.31 -2.77
N ALA A 106 -15.26 -7.53 -3.23
CA ALA A 106 -16.54 -7.84 -3.88
C ALA A 106 -17.74 -7.52 -2.98
N ARG A 107 -17.67 -7.82 -1.67
CA ARG A 107 -18.71 -7.47 -0.70
C ARG A 107 -18.87 -5.95 -0.57
N ILE A 108 -17.77 -5.19 -0.45
CA ILE A 108 -17.80 -3.73 -0.35
C ILE A 108 -18.47 -3.12 -1.58
N VAL A 109 -17.98 -3.44 -2.78
CA VAL A 109 -18.48 -2.83 -4.01
C VAL A 109 -19.91 -3.30 -4.36
N HIS A 110 -20.33 -4.47 -3.86
CA HIS A 110 -21.71 -4.91 -3.96
C HIS A 110 -22.66 -4.00 -3.17
N VAL A 111 -22.36 -3.73 -1.89
CA VAL A 111 -23.18 -2.86 -1.02
C VAL A 111 -23.23 -1.44 -1.58
N LEU A 112 -22.06 -0.88 -1.97
CA LEU A 112 -21.97 0.47 -2.53
C LEU A 112 -22.66 0.56 -3.91
N GLY A 113 -22.57 -0.48 -4.72
CA GLY A 113 -23.26 -0.56 -6.02
C GLY A 113 -24.78 -0.58 -5.86
N GLN A 114 -25.31 -1.30 -4.87
CA GLN A 114 -26.73 -1.27 -4.53
C GLN A 114 -27.17 0.12 -4.04
N ALA A 115 -26.36 0.77 -3.20
CA ALA A 115 -26.65 2.13 -2.74
C ALA A 115 -26.69 3.11 -3.92
N LYS A 116 -25.78 2.99 -4.89
CA LYS A 116 -25.79 3.76 -6.16
C LYS A 116 -27.05 3.51 -6.97
N GLN A 117 -27.40 2.26 -7.24
CA GLN A 117 -28.58 1.89 -8.04
C GLN A 117 -29.90 2.35 -7.42
N THR A 118 -29.96 2.41 -6.09
CA THR A 118 -31.16 2.88 -5.36
C THR A 118 -31.15 4.40 -5.10
N GLY A 119 -30.12 5.13 -5.55
CA GLY A 119 -29.99 6.57 -5.37
C GLY A 119 -29.67 7.00 -3.93
N ARG A 120 -29.29 6.07 -3.03
CA ARG A 120 -28.97 6.37 -1.62
C ARG A 120 -27.61 7.03 -1.45
N ALA A 121 -26.61 6.62 -2.25
CA ALA A 121 -25.27 7.18 -2.24
C ALA A 121 -24.58 6.95 -3.59
N ASP A 122 -23.61 7.80 -3.91
CA ASP A 122 -22.76 7.68 -5.11
C ASP A 122 -21.29 8.01 -4.79
N PRO A 123 -20.62 7.19 -3.95
CA PRO A 123 -19.24 7.46 -3.58
C PRO A 123 -18.25 7.19 -4.73
N VAL A 124 -17.11 7.87 -4.70
CA VAL A 124 -15.90 7.42 -5.39
C VAL A 124 -15.27 6.31 -4.55
N VAL A 125 -14.95 5.17 -5.17
CA VAL A 125 -14.28 4.04 -4.51
C VAL A 125 -12.88 3.90 -5.08
N LEU A 126 -11.88 4.27 -4.31
CA LEU A 126 -10.48 4.05 -4.63
C LEU A 126 -10.04 2.71 -4.06
N VAL A 127 -9.71 1.77 -4.92
CA VAL A 127 -9.21 0.44 -4.56
C VAL A 127 -7.71 0.41 -4.72
N ILE A 128 -7.00 0.06 -3.64
CA ILE A 128 -5.55 0.03 -3.62
C ILE A 128 -5.05 -1.36 -3.99
N SER A 129 -4.57 -1.49 -5.22
CA SER A 129 -3.89 -2.67 -5.76
C SER A 129 -2.36 -2.56 -5.63
N THR A 130 -1.61 -3.35 -6.37
CA THR A 130 -0.15 -3.42 -6.34
C THR A 130 0.44 -3.52 -7.73
N GLY A 131 1.66 -2.99 -7.91
CA GLY A 131 2.46 -3.23 -9.13
C GLY A 131 2.82 -4.71 -9.34
N GLU A 132 2.79 -5.54 -8.29
CA GLU A 132 3.08 -6.97 -8.41
C GLU A 132 2.08 -7.74 -9.29
N VAL A 133 0.91 -7.18 -9.59
CA VAL A 133 -0.06 -7.79 -10.52
C VAL A 133 0.49 -7.98 -11.93
N TYR A 134 1.50 -7.18 -12.31
CA TYR A 134 2.16 -7.33 -13.61
C TYR A 134 3.02 -8.60 -13.71
N GLY A 135 3.48 -9.13 -12.57
CA GLY A 135 4.30 -10.34 -12.51
C GLY A 135 5.66 -10.19 -13.21
N VAL A 136 6.22 -11.34 -13.59
CA VAL A 136 7.48 -11.41 -14.32
C VAL A 136 7.23 -11.06 -15.78
N CYS A 137 7.98 -10.10 -16.30
CA CYS A 137 7.95 -9.73 -17.70
C CYS A 137 9.38 -9.76 -18.27
N GLY A 138 9.54 -10.20 -19.51
CA GLY A 138 10.85 -10.39 -20.14
C GLY A 138 11.64 -9.11 -20.42
N GLU A 139 11.03 -7.92 -20.28
CA GLU A 139 11.67 -6.65 -20.55
C GLU A 139 11.87 -5.83 -19.28
N ALA A 140 13.08 -5.35 -19.04
CA ALA A 140 13.43 -4.44 -17.95
C ALA A 140 13.02 -2.98 -18.30
N ARG A 141 11.73 -2.70 -18.34
CA ARG A 141 11.18 -1.36 -18.58
C ARG A 141 10.07 -1.03 -17.55
N PRO A 142 9.77 0.27 -17.35
CA PRO A 142 8.62 0.67 -16.53
C PRO A 142 7.30 0.09 -17.05
N ARG A 143 6.46 -0.44 -16.13
CA ARG A 143 5.15 -1.02 -16.43
C ARG A 143 4.12 0.05 -16.63
N ARG A 144 3.31 -0.11 -17.68
CA ARG A 144 2.15 0.75 -17.97
C ARG A 144 0.87 0.05 -17.58
N GLU A 145 -0.18 0.81 -17.36
CA GLU A 145 -1.49 0.27 -17.00
C GLU A 145 -2.10 -0.61 -18.10
N THR A 146 -1.64 -0.47 -19.35
CA THR A 146 -2.02 -1.30 -20.50
C THR A 146 -1.25 -2.61 -20.61
N ASP A 147 -0.22 -2.81 -19.78
CA ASP A 147 0.54 -4.06 -19.79
C ASP A 147 -0.30 -5.21 -19.21
N PRO A 148 -0.11 -6.45 -19.69
CA PRO A 148 -0.83 -7.61 -19.20
C PRO A 148 -0.64 -7.84 -17.69
N ILE A 149 -1.71 -8.30 -17.04
CA ILE A 149 -1.67 -8.78 -15.65
C ILE A 149 -1.27 -10.26 -15.68
N ALA A 150 -0.17 -10.61 -15.00
CA ALA A 150 0.36 -11.96 -14.92
C ALA A 150 0.95 -12.23 -13.51
N PRO A 151 0.12 -12.18 -12.44
CA PRO A 151 0.60 -12.28 -11.07
C PRO A 151 1.32 -13.60 -10.82
N SER A 152 2.49 -13.54 -10.17
CA SER A 152 3.36 -14.69 -9.89
C SER A 152 3.40 -15.08 -8.40
N SER A 153 2.55 -14.46 -7.56
CA SER A 153 2.44 -14.79 -6.14
C SER A 153 0.97 -14.86 -5.69
N PRO A 154 0.64 -15.59 -4.60
CA PRO A 154 -0.71 -15.61 -4.03
C PRO A 154 -1.23 -14.21 -3.66
N TYR A 155 -0.35 -13.36 -3.14
CA TYR A 155 -0.67 -11.96 -2.84
C TYR A 155 -1.10 -11.21 -4.11
N ALA A 156 -0.23 -11.19 -5.12
CA ALA A 156 -0.50 -10.49 -6.37
C ALA A 156 -1.75 -11.01 -7.08
N ALA A 157 -1.97 -12.34 -7.06
CA ALA A 157 -3.17 -12.97 -7.62
C ALA A 157 -4.45 -12.54 -6.89
N SER A 158 -4.43 -12.49 -5.55
CA SER A 158 -5.57 -12.01 -4.76
C SER A 158 -5.87 -10.52 -5.01
N LYS A 159 -4.84 -9.69 -5.21
CA LYS A 159 -4.98 -8.27 -5.57
C LYS A 159 -5.51 -8.08 -6.99
N ALA A 160 -5.09 -8.92 -7.95
CA ALA A 160 -5.70 -8.93 -9.29
C ALA A 160 -7.19 -9.30 -9.23
N GLY A 161 -7.57 -10.28 -8.39
CA GLY A 161 -8.97 -10.60 -8.13
C GLY A 161 -9.77 -9.44 -7.52
N GLU A 162 -9.16 -8.66 -6.66
CA GLU A 162 -9.73 -7.42 -6.09
C GLU A 162 -10.01 -6.39 -7.19
N GLU A 163 -9.07 -6.14 -8.12
CA GLU A 163 -9.29 -5.25 -9.27
C GLU A 163 -10.45 -5.71 -10.14
N LEU A 164 -10.51 -7.01 -10.44
CA LEU A 164 -11.58 -7.59 -11.27
C LEU A 164 -12.95 -7.41 -10.64
N ALA A 165 -13.08 -7.66 -9.33
CA ALA A 165 -14.33 -7.47 -8.60
C ALA A 165 -14.78 -5.99 -8.59
N ALA A 166 -13.84 -5.08 -8.39
CA ALA A 166 -14.11 -3.66 -8.35
C ALA A 166 -14.54 -3.10 -9.72
N LEU A 167 -13.80 -3.45 -10.78
CA LEU A 167 -14.10 -3.01 -12.15
C LEU A 167 -15.36 -3.68 -12.72
N GLU A 168 -15.70 -4.92 -12.30
CA GLU A 168 -16.98 -5.55 -12.62
C GLU A 168 -18.13 -4.72 -12.05
N ALA A 169 -18.05 -4.34 -10.77
CA ALA A 169 -19.10 -3.55 -10.12
C ALA A 169 -19.30 -2.19 -10.80
N TRP A 170 -18.22 -1.52 -11.24
CA TRP A 170 -18.33 -0.31 -12.05
C TRP A 170 -19.12 -0.54 -13.34
N ARG A 171 -18.78 -1.58 -14.12
CA ARG A 171 -19.47 -1.89 -15.38
C ARG A 171 -20.94 -2.22 -15.17
N ARG A 172 -21.27 -2.97 -14.11
CA ARG A 172 -22.63 -3.43 -13.84
C ARG A 172 -23.54 -2.38 -13.22
N THR A 173 -22.99 -1.52 -12.33
CA THR A 173 -23.81 -0.62 -11.51
C THR A 173 -23.57 0.87 -11.77
N GLY A 174 -22.52 1.21 -12.49
CA GLY A 174 -22.07 2.59 -12.65
C GLY A 174 -21.39 3.17 -11.39
N LEU A 175 -21.06 2.35 -10.39
CA LEU A 175 -20.31 2.78 -9.21
C LEU A 175 -18.97 3.39 -9.63
N ARG A 176 -18.61 4.55 -9.08
CA ARG A 176 -17.41 5.28 -9.48
C ARG A 176 -16.13 4.66 -8.88
N VAL A 177 -15.65 3.58 -9.48
CA VAL A 177 -14.46 2.85 -9.05
C VAL A 177 -13.22 3.40 -9.74
N VAL A 178 -12.15 3.62 -8.97
CA VAL A 178 -10.80 3.96 -9.44
C VAL A 178 -9.83 2.95 -8.82
N VAL A 179 -8.89 2.42 -9.59
CA VAL A 179 -7.87 1.48 -9.11
C VAL A 179 -6.51 2.18 -9.07
N ALA A 180 -5.78 2.04 -7.96
CA ALA A 180 -4.41 2.49 -7.83
C ALA A 180 -3.47 1.29 -7.65
N ARG A 181 -2.61 1.01 -8.64
CA ARG A 181 -1.53 0.03 -8.54
C ARG A 181 -0.33 0.68 -7.88
N ALA A 182 -0.18 0.51 -6.57
CA ALA A 182 0.95 1.05 -5.85
C ALA A 182 2.20 0.19 -6.08
N PHE A 183 3.29 0.83 -6.47
CA PHE A 183 4.62 0.22 -6.47
C PHE A 183 5.23 0.26 -5.08
N ALA A 184 6.44 -0.31 -4.90
CA ALA A 184 7.01 -0.39 -3.57
C ALA A 184 7.16 1.01 -2.97
N HIS A 185 6.85 1.10 -1.69
CA HIS A 185 6.89 2.36 -0.94
C HIS A 185 7.29 2.07 0.50
N THR A 186 7.88 3.07 1.14
CA THR A 186 8.36 2.99 2.51
C THR A 186 8.25 4.34 3.21
N GLY A 187 8.57 4.36 4.48
CA GLY A 187 8.57 5.57 5.30
C GLY A 187 8.45 5.25 6.79
N PRO A 188 8.41 6.28 7.62
CA PRO A 188 8.27 6.12 9.06
C PRO A 188 7.08 5.26 9.47
N GLY A 189 7.31 4.29 10.35
CA GLY A 189 6.27 3.41 10.90
C GLY A 189 5.93 2.19 10.06
N GLN A 190 6.69 1.89 8.99
CA GLN A 190 6.58 0.63 8.28
C GLN A 190 7.21 -0.51 9.08
N ASP A 191 6.55 -1.66 9.08
CA ASP A 191 6.98 -2.87 9.78
C ASP A 191 8.26 -3.47 9.17
N THR A 192 9.13 -4.05 10.02
CA THR A 192 10.39 -4.70 9.62
C THR A 192 10.23 -5.98 8.79
N ARG A 193 8.99 -6.44 8.53
CA ARG A 193 8.71 -7.46 7.51
C ARG A 193 8.97 -6.97 6.08
N PHE A 194 9.07 -5.66 5.87
CA PHE A 194 9.36 -5.04 4.58
C PHE A 194 10.86 -4.70 4.46
N VAL A 195 11.36 -4.71 3.23
CA VAL A 195 12.79 -4.72 2.92
C VAL A 195 13.56 -3.51 3.48
N VAL A 196 13.04 -2.28 3.30
CA VAL A 196 13.75 -1.06 3.72
C VAL A 196 13.88 -0.99 5.26
N PRO A 197 12.80 -1.10 6.05
CA PRO A 197 12.94 -1.11 7.51
C PRO A 197 13.70 -2.34 8.03
N ALA A 198 13.64 -3.50 7.34
CA ALA A 198 14.45 -4.66 7.70
C ALA A 198 15.95 -4.40 7.52
N PHE A 199 16.36 -3.76 6.42
CA PHE A 199 17.75 -3.39 6.20
C PHE A 199 18.22 -2.35 7.21
N ALA A 200 17.43 -1.31 7.45
CA ALA A 200 17.71 -0.28 8.44
C ALA A 200 17.94 -0.86 9.84
N GLU A 201 17.05 -1.77 10.28
CA GLU A 201 17.18 -2.44 11.59
C GLU A 201 18.46 -3.29 11.67
N ARG A 202 18.76 -4.11 10.65
CA ARG A 202 19.95 -4.94 10.61
C ARG A 202 21.24 -4.12 10.65
N LEU A 203 21.31 -3.03 9.89
CA LEU A 203 22.44 -2.11 9.87
C LEU A 203 22.61 -1.40 11.22
N ARG A 204 21.49 -0.99 11.85
CA ARG A 204 21.51 -0.40 13.19
C ARG A 204 22.03 -1.39 14.24
N VAL A 205 21.57 -2.64 14.18
CA VAL A 205 22.08 -3.70 15.06
C VAL A 205 23.57 -3.92 14.85
N ALA A 206 24.01 -4.05 13.58
CA ALA A 206 25.42 -4.23 13.23
C ALA A 206 26.30 -3.08 13.77
N LYS A 207 25.83 -1.83 13.65
CA LYS A 207 26.51 -0.65 14.21
C LYS A 207 26.64 -0.73 15.74
N ARG A 208 25.54 -1.05 16.42
CA ARG A 208 25.49 -1.11 17.90
C ARG A 208 26.39 -2.17 18.49
N VAL A 209 26.46 -3.35 17.84
CA VAL A 209 27.27 -4.47 18.35
C VAL A 209 28.68 -4.51 17.75
N GLY A 210 29.00 -3.60 16.82
CA GLY A 210 30.29 -3.59 16.14
C GLY A 210 30.51 -4.82 15.23
N ALA A 211 29.44 -5.48 14.78
CA ALA A 211 29.52 -6.66 13.91
C ALA A 211 29.57 -6.25 12.44
N PRO A 212 30.62 -6.62 11.67
CA PRO A 212 30.69 -6.23 10.25
C PRO A 212 29.81 -7.08 9.35
N VAL A 213 29.36 -8.26 9.77
CA VAL A 213 28.58 -9.20 8.94
C VAL A 213 27.08 -8.97 9.09
N VAL A 214 26.39 -8.77 7.98
CA VAL A 214 24.94 -8.59 7.92
C VAL A 214 24.34 -9.64 6.99
N LYS A 215 23.42 -10.44 7.52
CA LYS A 215 22.68 -11.44 6.74
C LYS A 215 21.65 -10.78 5.84
N VAL A 216 21.63 -11.16 4.56
CA VAL A 216 20.74 -10.63 3.54
C VAL A 216 20.15 -11.76 2.68
N GLY A 217 18.97 -11.51 2.08
CA GLY A 217 18.41 -12.40 1.06
C GLY A 217 18.95 -12.11 -0.33
N ASN A 218 18.12 -12.34 -1.36
CA ASN A 218 18.48 -11.97 -2.73
C ASN A 218 18.51 -10.44 -2.90
N LEU A 219 19.65 -9.89 -3.30
CA LEU A 219 19.87 -8.45 -3.50
C LEU A 219 19.79 -8.02 -4.98
N GLU A 220 19.69 -8.97 -5.92
CA GLU A 220 19.66 -8.68 -7.36
C GLU A 220 18.40 -7.94 -7.83
N PRO A 221 17.18 -8.19 -7.28
CA PRO A 221 15.96 -7.59 -7.78
C PRO A 221 16.00 -6.07 -7.81
N VAL A 222 15.49 -5.49 -8.91
CA VAL A 222 15.31 -4.04 -9.07
C VAL A 222 13.90 -3.66 -8.65
N ARG A 223 13.80 -2.67 -7.79
CA ARG A 223 12.54 -2.07 -7.30
C ARG A 223 12.66 -0.55 -7.37
N GLU A 224 11.54 0.12 -7.25
CA GLU A 224 11.47 1.54 -6.92
C GLU A 224 10.94 1.71 -5.50
N PHE A 225 11.19 2.86 -4.88
CA PHE A 225 10.71 3.12 -3.53
C PHE A 225 10.15 4.54 -3.42
N LEU A 226 8.82 4.64 -3.36
CA LEU A 226 8.13 5.88 -3.06
C LEU A 226 8.20 6.20 -1.56
N HIS A 227 8.20 7.47 -1.24
CA HIS A 227 7.88 7.90 0.12
C HIS A 227 6.37 7.75 0.39
N VAL A 228 5.99 7.25 1.56
CA VAL A 228 4.58 7.04 1.93
C VAL A 228 3.74 8.33 1.83
N ARG A 229 4.32 9.49 2.11
CA ARG A 229 3.64 10.79 1.96
C ARG A 229 3.28 11.10 0.51
N ASP A 230 4.12 10.74 -0.45
CA ASP A 230 3.81 10.89 -1.88
C ASP A 230 2.72 9.90 -2.31
N VAL A 231 2.74 8.69 -1.77
CA VAL A 231 1.69 7.69 -2.04
C VAL A 231 0.32 8.18 -1.57
N VAL A 232 0.21 8.67 -0.34
CA VAL A 232 -1.09 9.16 0.16
C VAL A 232 -1.53 10.47 -0.51
N ASP A 233 -0.61 11.31 -0.99
CA ASP A 233 -0.94 12.45 -1.84
C ASP A 233 -1.56 11.99 -3.17
N ALA A 234 -1.00 10.94 -3.81
CA ALA A 234 -1.59 10.34 -5.00
C ALA A 234 -3.01 9.81 -4.73
N TYR A 235 -3.21 9.10 -3.62
CA TYR A 235 -4.52 8.57 -3.25
C TYR A 235 -5.55 9.67 -2.99
N ALA A 236 -5.17 10.72 -2.25
CA ALA A 236 -6.05 11.87 -1.99
C ALA A 236 -6.47 12.58 -3.28
N ARG A 237 -5.56 12.69 -4.26
CA ARG A 237 -5.87 13.25 -5.59
C ARG A 237 -6.77 12.33 -6.40
N LEU A 238 -6.51 11.02 -6.42
CA LEU A 238 -7.34 10.05 -7.14
C LEU A 238 -8.77 9.97 -6.61
N LEU A 239 -9.00 10.17 -5.31
CA LEU A 239 -10.35 10.29 -4.74
C LEU A 239 -11.16 11.47 -5.30
N VAL A 240 -10.50 12.49 -5.85
CA VAL A 240 -11.15 13.71 -6.37
C VAL A 240 -11.10 13.78 -7.88
N GLN A 241 -10.00 13.36 -8.50
CA GLN A 241 -9.69 13.59 -9.93
C GLN A 241 -9.59 12.29 -10.75
N GLY A 242 -9.56 11.12 -10.08
CA GLY A 242 -9.49 9.82 -10.75
C GLY A 242 -10.74 9.58 -11.61
N GLN A 243 -10.53 9.11 -12.84
CA GLN A 243 -11.64 8.78 -13.74
C GLN A 243 -12.24 7.42 -13.38
N PRO A 244 -13.57 7.31 -13.22
CA PRO A 244 -14.21 6.03 -12.93
C PRO A 244 -13.93 4.98 -14.02
N GLY A 245 -13.60 3.78 -13.58
CA GLY A 245 -13.25 2.65 -14.45
C GLY A 245 -11.78 2.59 -14.83
N GLU A 246 -10.99 3.59 -14.46
CA GLU A 246 -9.58 3.68 -14.81
C GLU A 246 -8.66 3.14 -13.71
N THR A 247 -7.52 2.61 -14.16
CA THR A 247 -6.42 2.17 -13.31
C THR A 247 -5.25 3.13 -13.45
N TYR A 248 -4.54 3.40 -12.35
CA TYR A 248 -3.38 4.30 -12.32
C TYR A 248 -2.22 3.64 -11.58
N ASN A 249 -1.04 3.66 -12.17
CA ASN A 249 0.20 3.33 -11.46
C ASN A 249 0.61 4.47 -10.54
N VAL A 250 0.92 4.13 -9.29
CA VAL A 250 1.51 5.06 -8.31
C VAL A 250 2.97 4.65 -8.14
N ALA A 251 3.86 5.35 -8.84
CA ALA A 251 5.24 4.94 -9.10
C ALA A 251 6.16 6.16 -9.24
N THR A 252 7.47 5.98 -8.95
CA THR A 252 8.49 6.99 -9.24
C THR A 252 8.92 6.93 -10.71
N GLY A 253 9.07 5.73 -11.24
CA GLY A 253 9.70 5.42 -12.51
C GLY A 253 11.21 5.18 -12.40
N GLU A 254 11.79 5.24 -11.21
CA GLU A 254 13.23 5.14 -10.97
C GLU A 254 13.54 3.85 -10.20
N GLY A 255 14.14 2.88 -10.91
CA GLY A 255 14.52 1.60 -10.32
C GLY A 255 15.86 1.65 -9.62
N ILE A 256 16.00 0.91 -8.52
CA ILE A 256 17.24 0.66 -7.80
C ILE A 256 17.35 -0.83 -7.47
N SER A 257 18.54 -1.44 -7.57
CA SER A 257 18.75 -2.80 -7.08
C SER A 257 18.63 -2.85 -5.55
N LEU A 258 18.23 -3.97 -5.00
CA LEU A 258 18.23 -4.14 -3.55
C LEU A 258 19.65 -4.06 -2.97
N GLU A 259 20.65 -4.39 -3.77
CA GLU A 259 22.07 -4.25 -3.41
C GLU A 259 22.44 -2.77 -3.22
N ASP A 260 22.21 -1.94 -4.25
CA ASP A 260 22.49 -0.50 -4.18
C ASP A 260 21.70 0.19 -3.07
N LEU A 261 20.44 -0.21 -2.87
CA LEU A 261 19.59 0.26 -1.78
C LEU A 261 20.21 -0.07 -0.42
N PHE A 262 20.69 -1.31 -0.23
CA PHE A 262 21.30 -1.77 1.00
C PHE A 262 22.57 -0.99 1.32
N TYR A 263 23.47 -0.82 0.34
CA TYR A 263 24.71 -0.06 0.54
C TYR A 263 24.46 1.43 0.74
N ARG A 264 23.44 2.00 0.08
CA ARG A 264 23.03 3.40 0.32
C ARG A 264 22.54 3.62 1.75
N LEU A 265 21.76 2.68 2.30
CA LEU A 265 21.38 2.68 3.72
C LEU A 265 22.60 2.51 4.65
N ALA A 266 23.56 1.64 4.27
CA ALA A 266 24.77 1.43 5.01
C ALA A 266 25.62 2.71 5.10
N ASP A 267 25.76 3.43 4.00
CA ASP A 267 26.45 4.73 3.97
C ASP A 267 25.77 5.77 4.86
N LEU A 268 24.44 5.87 4.80
CA LEU A 268 23.66 6.78 5.66
C LEU A 268 23.80 6.46 7.16
N THR A 269 23.96 5.18 7.51
CA THR A 269 24.18 4.76 8.89
C THR A 269 25.64 4.84 9.34
N GLY A 270 26.56 5.02 8.39
CA GLY A 270 28.01 5.01 8.64
C GLY A 270 28.56 3.60 8.94
N VAL A 271 27.87 2.56 8.52
CA VAL A 271 28.28 1.15 8.65
C VAL A 271 28.94 0.68 7.35
N ARG A 272 30.00 -0.11 7.45
CA ARG A 272 30.61 -0.82 6.33
C ARG A 272 30.38 -2.32 6.47
N PRO A 273 29.21 -2.83 6.06
CA PRO A 273 28.89 -4.22 6.27
C PRO A 273 29.57 -5.14 5.26
N ILE A 274 29.80 -6.37 5.70
CA ILE A 274 30.05 -7.52 4.81
C ILE A 274 28.74 -8.28 4.72
N THR A 275 28.18 -8.40 3.53
CA THR A 275 26.93 -9.14 3.31
C THR A 275 27.18 -10.64 3.32
N GLU A 276 26.35 -11.38 4.02
CA GLU A 276 26.30 -12.85 4.00
C GLU A 276 24.91 -13.29 3.54
N ALA A 277 24.85 -14.13 2.49
CA ALA A 277 23.59 -14.66 2.00
C ALA A 277 22.96 -15.62 3.04
N ASP A 278 21.69 -15.37 3.39
CA ASP A 278 20.92 -16.23 4.26
C ASP A 278 19.78 -16.89 3.44
N PRO A 279 19.82 -18.23 3.23
CA PRO A 279 18.78 -18.91 2.44
C PRO A 279 17.36 -18.72 2.99
N ASP A 280 17.20 -18.56 4.31
CA ASP A 280 15.90 -18.34 4.95
C ASP A 280 15.27 -16.96 4.59
N LEU A 281 16.09 -16.04 4.08
CA LEU A 281 15.66 -14.72 3.63
C LEU A 281 15.41 -14.66 2.11
N VAL A 282 15.72 -15.74 1.37
CA VAL A 282 15.46 -15.80 -0.07
C VAL A 282 14.00 -16.17 -0.32
N ARG A 283 13.31 -15.32 -1.08
CA ARG A 283 11.93 -15.57 -1.48
C ARG A 283 11.88 -16.25 -2.84
N GLY A 284 11.15 -17.37 -2.94
CA GLY A 284 10.89 -18.00 -4.24
C GLY A 284 9.96 -17.12 -5.09
N GLY A 285 10.26 -17.03 -6.40
CA GLY A 285 9.37 -16.31 -7.35
C GLY A 285 9.52 -14.79 -7.35
N ASP A 286 10.65 -14.26 -6.89
CA ASP A 286 10.92 -12.83 -6.97
C ASP A 286 10.82 -12.30 -8.41
N ILE A 287 10.13 -11.18 -8.61
CA ILE A 287 10.09 -10.46 -9.88
C ILE A 287 11.44 -9.77 -10.07
N PRO A 288 12.24 -10.07 -11.11
CA PRO A 288 13.58 -9.50 -11.25
C PRO A 288 13.58 -7.96 -11.37
N HIS A 289 12.60 -7.39 -12.08
CA HIS A 289 12.50 -5.95 -12.32
C HIS A 289 11.06 -5.49 -12.21
N LEU A 290 10.77 -4.61 -11.25
CA LEU A 290 9.44 -4.04 -11.02
C LEU A 290 9.52 -2.53 -10.78
N VAL A 291 9.30 -1.78 -11.84
CA VAL A 291 9.28 -0.32 -11.90
C VAL A 291 8.03 0.10 -12.69
N GLY A 292 7.34 1.16 -12.30
CA GLY A 292 6.10 1.62 -12.93
C GLY A 292 6.24 2.91 -13.71
N ASP A 293 5.39 3.07 -14.72
CA ASP A 293 5.21 4.33 -15.44
C ASP A 293 3.98 5.05 -14.87
N ALA A 294 4.19 6.20 -14.21
CA ALA A 294 3.13 7.02 -13.62
C ALA A 294 2.66 8.17 -14.53
N THR A 295 2.97 8.13 -15.82
CA THR A 295 2.61 9.20 -16.79
C THR A 295 1.11 9.48 -16.78
N LYS A 296 0.28 8.43 -16.72
CA LYS A 296 -1.17 8.54 -16.68
C LYS A 296 -1.66 9.26 -15.42
N LEU A 297 -1.13 8.90 -14.25
CA LEU A 297 -1.44 9.55 -12.99
C LEU A 297 -1.05 11.04 -13.01
N ARG A 298 0.17 11.32 -13.50
CA ARG A 298 0.68 12.70 -13.62
C ARG A 298 -0.22 13.53 -14.53
N ALA A 299 -0.60 13.00 -15.68
CA ALA A 299 -1.48 13.70 -16.63
C ALA A 299 -2.88 13.94 -16.07
N ALA A 300 -3.45 12.99 -15.33
CA ALA A 300 -4.80 13.09 -14.80
C ALA A 300 -4.91 14.02 -13.57
N THR A 301 -3.86 14.13 -12.74
CA THR A 301 -3.97 14.74 -11.41
C THR A 301 -2.92 15.82 -11.13
N GLY A 302 -1.94 16.01 -12.01
CA GLY A 302 -0.79 16.87 -11.76
C GLY A 302 0.10 16.37 -10.60
N TRP A 303 -0.07 15.10 -10.16
CA TRP A 303 0.76 14.52 -9.12
C TRP A 303 2.19 14.29 -9.60
N ALA A 304 3.15 14.49 -8.70
CA ALA A 304 4.54 14.08 -8.87
C ALA A 304 5.12 13.76 -7.50
N PRO A 305 6.05 12.79 -7.39
CA PRO A 305 6.74 12.54 -6.13
C PRO A 305 7.59 13.77 -5.76
N ARG A 306 7.64 14.08 -4.47
CA ARG A 306 8.38 15.23 -3.91
C ARG A 306 9.60 14.82 -3.12
N TYR A 307 9.59 13.60 -2.58
CA TYR A 307 10.68 13.07 -1.79
C TYR A 307 11.65 12.28 -2.67
N THR A 308 12.94 12.56 -2.52
CA THR A 308 13.99 11.72 -3.11
C THR A 308 14.09 10.39 -2.36
N LEU A 309 14.80 9.42 -2.96
CA LEU A 309 15.10 8.18 -2.26
C LEU A 309 15.88 8.44 -0.96
N ASP A 310 16.86 9.36 -0.99
CA ASP A 310 17.65 9.71 0.20
C ASP A 310 16.80 10.32 1.32
N ASP A 311 15.87 11.21 0.99
CA ASP A 311 14.93 11.77 1.97
C ASP A 311 14.11 10.64 2.60
N THR A 312 13.64 9.71 1.77
CA THR A 312 12.84 8.56 2.19
C THR A 312 13.63 7.64 3.14
N LEU A 313 14.90 7.35 2.80
CA LEU A 313 15.74 6.48 3.61
C LEU A 313 16.13 7.13 4.95
N ARG A 314 16.42 8.45 4.94
CA ARG A 314 16.69 9.20 6.20
C ARG A 314 15.47 9.21 7.11
N ASP A 315 14.27 9.50 6.58
CA ASP A 315 13.03 9.49 7.36
C ASP A 315 12.77 8.11 8.01
N VAL A 316 13.11 6.99 7.31
CA VAL A 316 13.01 5.64 7.89
C VAL A 316 14.02 5.42 9.00
N LEU A 317 15.28 5.85 8.80
CA LEU A 317 16.35 5.69 9.80
C LEU A 317 16.06 6.52 11.05
N ASP A 318 15.63 7.75 10.88
CA ASP A 318 15.29 8.67 11.99
C ASP A 318 14.12 8.14 12.83
N ALA A 319 13.10 7.56 12.17
CA ALA A 319 11.96 6.97 12.86
C ALA A 319 12.28 5.68 13.65
N GLN A 320 13.41 5.04 13.39
CA GLN A 320 13.90 3.86 14.13
C GLN A 320 14.98 4.21 15.17
N ALA A 321 15.37 5.48 15.28
CA ALA A 321 16.44 5.91 16.19
C ALA A 321 16.02 5.92 17.67
N ASP A 322 14.73 5.92 17.94
CA ASP A 322 14.11 5.87 19.27
C ASP A 322 13.76 4.42 19.69
#